data_07dbd521e30a740280537cbe2c6331db
#
_entry.id   07dbd521e30a740280537cbe2c6331db
#
_cell.length_a   1.000
_cell.length_b   1.000
_cell.length_c   1.000
_cell.angle_alpha   90.00
_cell.angle_beta   90.00
_cell.angle_gamma   90.00
#
_symmetry.space_group_name_H-M   'P 1'
#
loop_
_entity.id
_entity.type
_entity.pdbx_description
1 polymer ?
#
loop_
_entity_poly.entity_id
_entity_poly.type
_entity_poly.pdbx_seq_one_letter_code
_entity_poly.pdbx_strand_id
1 'polypeptide(L)'
;MSSLQAKLQHKYALSEKGAKDMMKAFVSVTISNLVLMFPVWMLYFLVRDYLQGTMAGRGVFYIVGCILCLLLIALTTLVQYRATFLATYVESGVRRIALAEQLRKIPLSFFGKKDLSDLTSTIMADCATMETASSHFIPELVGSCISTTLIAVGTFFLNWRMAIAALWVLPVSFLIVGCSGRVQKSLSKKQMKLKMDCADGIQECLETVRDLRANNAQAEYMEGLEGKIRAVEKHALVTELGTAVFVGSAQMILKLGIATVALTGSVLLVKGEIDILTFFVFLLLVSRMYDPLQVALQNLAAIISTSVQCDRLDEILSHEIQTGADTMDPKGYDIAFSHVGFSYDSQNTVLRDVTFTAKQGEVTALIGPSGGGKTTVSRLASRFWDINKGKITVGGMD
;
A
#
# COMPACT_ATOMS: atom_id res chain seq x y z
N MET A 1 -5.90 22.72 -4.60
CA MET A 1 -5.21 21.41 -4.68
C MET A 1 -5.14 20.99 -6.13
N SER A 2 -4.00 20.44 -6.59
CA SER A 2 -3.94 19.86 -7.93
C SER A 2 -4.82 18.59 -7.98
N SER A 3 -5.45 18.30 -9.13
CA SER A 3 -6.28 17.09 -9.29
C SER A 3 -5.52 15.79 -8.99
N LEU A 4 -4.20 15.79 -9.21
CA LEU A 4 -3.31 14.68 -8.92
C LEU A 4 -3.13 14.48 -7.41
N GLN A 5 -2.98 15.56 -6.64
CA GLN A 5 -2.81 15.51 -5.19
C GLN A 5 -4.06 14.90 -4.52
N ALA A 6 -5.27 15.32 -4.93
CA ALA A 6 -6.51 14.75 -4.43
C ALA A 6 -6.66 13.25 -4.76
N LYS A 7 -6.24 12.82 -5.97
CA LYS A 7 -6.23 11.41 -6.35
C LYS A 7 -5.25 10.57 -5.50
N LEU A 8 -4.08 11.11 -5.17
CA LEU A 8 -3.09 10.42 -4.33
C LEU A 8 -3.60 10.28 -2.89
N GLN A 9 -4.24 11.31 -2.33
CA GLN A 9 -4.86 11.27 -1.01
C GLN A 9 -5.88 10.13 -0.91
N HIS A 10 -6.84 10.08 -1.82
CA HIS A 10 -7.89 9.06 -1.80
C HIS A 10 -7.32 7.66 -2.05
N LYS A 11 -6.45 7.51 -3.06
CA LYS A 11 -5.95 6.18 -3.49
C LYS A 11 -5.06 5.50 -2.45
N TYR A 12 -4.30 6.27 -1.66
CA TYR A 12 -3.31 5.74 -0.71
C TYR A 12 -3.57 6.18 0.74
N ALA A 13 -4.76 6.69 1.04
CA ALA A 13 -5.18 7.16 2.36
C ALA A 13 -4.11 8.09 3.00
N LEU A 14 -3.66 9.12 2.23
CA LEU A 14 -2.63 10.05 2.65
C LEU A 14 -3.23 11.34 3.21
N SER A 15 -2.54 11.96 4.15
CA SER A 15 -2.81 13.34 4.55
C SER A 15 -2.50 14.33 3.42
N GLU A 16 -2.97 15.57 3.54
CA GLU A 16 -2.63 16.62 2.55
C GLU A 16 -1.11 16.85 2.46
N LYS A 17 -0.43 16.83 3.60
CA LYS A 17 1.03 16.95 3.68
C LYS A 17 1.71 15.72 3.07
N GLY A 18 1.24 14.51 3.39
CA GLY A 18 1.77 13.26 2.85
C GLY A 18 1.68 13.19 1.33
N ALA A 19 0.57 13.66 0.73
CA ALA A 19 0.44 13.71 -0.72
C ALA A 19 1.44 14.72 -1.37
N LYS A 20 1.68 15.87 -0.74
CA LYS A 20 2.70 16.84 -1.19
C LYS A 20 4.12 16.25 -1.10
N ASP A 21 4.42 15.57 -0.01
CA ASP A 21 5.74 14.98 0.22
C ASP A 21 5.97 13.79 -0.72
N MET A 22 4.94 13.00 -1.03
CA MET A 22 5.02 11.96 -2.06
C MET A 22 5.31 12.54 -3.45
N MET A 23 4.74 13.67 -3.82
CA MET A 23 5.08 14.33 -5.09
C MET A 23 6.56 14.80 -5.12
N LYS A 24 7.10 15.31 -4.01
CA LYS A 24 8.54 15.62 -3.90
C LYS A 24 9.40 14.36 -4.03
N ALA A 25 8.94 13.22 -3.47
CA ALA A 25 9.61 11.95 -3.61
C ALA A 25 9.69 11.52 -5.08
N PHE A 26 8.61 11.64 -5.87
CA PHE A 26 8.61 11.34 -7.31
C PHE A 26 9.67 12.15 -8.06
N VAL A 27 9.73 13.45 -7.80
CA VAL A 27 10.71 14.34 -8.44
C VAL A 27 12.13 13.97 -8.02
N SER A 28 12.37 13.72 -6.73
CA SER A 28 13.71 13.41 -6.24
C SER A 28 14.23 12.07 -6.75
N VAL A 29 13.38 11.03 -6.84
CA VAL A 29 13.75 9.74 -7.46
C VAL A 29 14.05 9.91 -8.93
N THR A 30 13.21 10.68 -9.66
CA THR A 30 13.45 10.97 -11.08
C THR A 30 14.79 11.64 -11.30
N ILE A 31 15.12 12.68 -10.51
CA ILE A 31 16.40 13.39 -10.61
C ILE A 31 17.57 12.46 -10.28
N SER A 32 17.44 11.64 -9.21
CA SER A 32 18.48 10.68 -8.82
C SER A 32 18.76 9.69 -9.95
N ASN A 33 17.72 9.11 -10.57
CA ASN A 33 17.85 8.19 -11.69
C ASN A 33 18.52 8.85 -12.93
N LEU A 34 18.22 10.11 -13.20
CA LEU A 34 18.88 10.85 -14.30
C LEU A 34 20.34 11.14 -13.99
N VAL A 35 20.68 11.50 -12.76
CA VAL A 35 22.07 11.76 -12.34
C VAL A 35 22.91 10.48 -12.40
N LEU A 36 22.32 9.31 -12.15
CA LEU A 36 22.98 8.01 -12.32
C LEU A 36 23.39 7.72 -13.78
N MET A 37 22.91 8.49 -14.78
CA MET A 37 23.36 8.40 -16.16
C MET A 37 24.65 9.19 -16.43
N PHE A 38 25.07 10.11 -15.56
CA PHE A 38 26.27 10.93 -15.77
C PHE A 38 27.57 10.13 -15.89
N PRO A 39 27.80 9.06 -15.11
CA PRO A 39 28.95 8.18 -15.32
C PRO A 39 28.99 7.56 -16.72
N VAL A 40 27.85 7.28 -17.35
CA VAL A 40 27.78 6.76 -18.74
C VAL A 40 28.29 7.79 -19.71
N TRP A 41 27.94 9.07 -19.55
CA TRP A 41 28.46 10.15 -20.36
C TRP A 41 29.96 10.38 -20.16
N MET A 42 30.46 10.26 -18.92
CA MET A 42 31.91 10.33 -18.67
C MET A 42 32.65 9.19 -19.35
N LEU A 43 32.10 7.98 -19.33
CA LEU A 43 32.69 6.84 -20.03
C LEU A 43 32.64 7.02 -21.56
N TYR A 44 31.56 7.60 -22.08
CA TYR A 44 31.47 7.98 -23.51
C TYR A 44 32.62 8.93 -23.93
N PHE A 45 32.85 10.02 -23.18
CA PHE A 45 33.93 10.95 -23.49
C PHE A 45 35.30 10.28 -23.42
N LEU A 46 35.51 9.40 -22.41
CA LEU A 46 36.76 8.66 -22.27
C LEU A 46 37.04 7.76 -23.48
N VAL A 47 36.05 6.97 -23.90
CA VAL A 47 36.20 6.05 -25.04
C VAL A 47 36.38 6.84 -26.34
N ARG A 48 35.64 7.94 -26.51
CA ARG A 48 35.79 8.83 -27.67
C ARG A 48 37.22 9.38 -27.78
N ASP A 49 37.74 9.96 -26.69
CA ASP A 49 39.06 10.57 -26.68
C ASP A 49 40.17 9.50 -26.82
N TYR A 50 39.96 8.28 -26.34
CA TYR A 50 40.85 7.16 -26.56
C TYR A 50 40.90 6.77 -28.04
N LEU A 51 39.77 6.60 -28.69
CA LEU A 51 39.68 6.25 -30.12
C LEU A 51 40.25 7.34 -31.02
N GLN A 52 40.15 8.62 -30.63
CA GLN A 52 40.69 9.76 -31.37
C GLN A 52 42.16 10.07 -31.05
N GLY A 53 42.77 9.34 -30.09
CA GLY A 53 44.17 9.58 -29.69
C GLY A 53 44.39 10.90 -28.94
N THR A 54 43.30 11.53 -28.41
CA THR A 54 43.35 12.87 -27.77
C THR A 54 43.42 12.78 -26.24
N MET A 55 43.82 11.63 -25.68
CA MET A 55 43.90 11.39 -24.24
C MET A 55 44.99 12.22 -23.53
N ALA A 56 46.04 12.63 -24.24
CA ALA A 56 47.16 13.33 -23.63
C ALA A 56 46.71 14.66 -22.97
N GLY A 57 47.00 14.80 -21.68
CA GLY A 57 46.66 16.00 -20.88
C GLY A 57 45.25 16.06 -20.32
N ARG A 58 44.33 15.11 -20.64
CA ARG A 58 42.94 15.11 -20.15
C ARG A 58 42.71 14.32 -18.83
N GLY A 59 43.76 13.77 -18.24
CA GLY A 59 43.63 12.97 -16.99
C GLY A 59 42.92 13.73 -15.86
N VAL A 60 43.27 15.01 -15.65
CA VAL A 60 42.63 15.88 -14.64
C VAL A 60 41.14 16.06 -14.90
N PHE A 61 40.72 16.24 -16.18
CA PHE A 61 39.29 16.36 -16.55
C PHE A 61 38.50 15.13 -16.13
N TYR A 62 39.03 13.91 -16.33
CA TYR A 62 38.33 12.69 -15.95
C TYR A 62 38.31 12.47 -14.45
N ILE A 63 39.41 12.77 -13.73
CA ILE A 63 39.44 12.68 -12.26
C ILE A 63 38.44 13.64 -11.64
N VAL A 64 38.45 14.91 -12.03
CA VAL A 64 37.53 15.94 -11.52
C VAL A 64 36.09 15.61 -11.91
N GLY A 65 35.85 15.15 -13.14
CA GLY A 65 34.54 14.73 -13.60
C GLY A 65 33.97 13.55 -12.79
N CYS A 66 34.77 12.54 -12.52
CA CYS A 66 34.37 11.41 -11.66
C CYS A 66 34.05 11.84 -10.23
N ILE A 67 34.88 12.70 -9.63
CA ILE A 67 34.64 13.24 -8.28
C ILE A 67 33.31 14.03 -8.27
N LEU A 68 33.08 14.88 -9.27
CA LEU A 68 31.85 15.66 -9.39
C LEU A 68 30.62 14.75 -9.56
N CYS A 69 30.71 13.71 -10.40
CA CYS A 69 29.63 12.71 -10.54
C CYS A 69 29.32 12.03 -9.21
N LEU A 70 30.34 11.60 -8.46
CA LEU A 70 30.16 10.97 -7.15
C LEU A 70 29.49 11.91 -6.16
N LEU A 71 29.92 13.18 -6.10
CA LEU A 71 29.30 14.18 -5.23
C LEU A 71 27.85 14.47 -5.60
N LEU A 72 27.53 14.56 -6.89
CA LEU A 72 26.16 14.75 -7.37
C LEU A 72 25.27 13.53 -7.04
N ILE A 73 25.78 12.32 -7.24
CA ILE A 73 25.07 11.08 -6.89
C ILE A 73 24.81 11.06 -5.37
N ALA A 74 25.83 11.32 -4.55
CA ALA A 74 25.68 11.36 -3.10
C ALA A 74 24.64 12.41 -2.63
N LEU A 75 24.70 13.62 -3.21
CA LEU A 75 23.75 14.68 -2.89
C LEU A 75 22.31 14.32 -3.28
N THR A 76 22.10 13.86 -4.51
CA THR A 76 20.75 13.47 -4.98
C THR A 76 20.20 12.29 -4.23
N THR A 77 21.02 11.30 -3.89
CA THR A 77 20.64 10.16 -3.03
C THR A 77 20.23 10.60 -1.62
N LEU A 78 20.96 11.55 -1.01
CA LEU A 78 20.59 12.11 0.30
C LEU A 78 19.26 12.86 0.25
N VAL A 79 19.03 13.65 -0.80
CA VAL A 79 17.74 14.34 -1.01
C VAL A 79 16.61 13.35 -1.23
N GLN A 80 16.83 12.34 -2.06
CA GLN A 80 15.88 11.25 -2.30
C GLN A 80 15.54 10.54 -0.99
N TYR A 81 16.55 10.14 -0.22
CA TYR A 81 16.36 9.46 1.06
C TYR A 81 15.47 10.27 2.02
N ARG A 82 15.74 11.57 2.15
CA ARG A 82 14.92 12.46 3.01
C ARG A 82 13.49 12.59 2.48
N ALA A 83 13.31 12.71 1.17
CA ALA A 83 12.00 12.88 0.57
C ALA A 83 11.14 11.61 0.61
N THR A 84 11.77 10.43 0.53
CA THR A 84 11.07 9.14 0.54
C THR A 84 10.87 8.60 1.95
N PHE A 85 11.93 8.44 2.73
CA PHE A 85 11.86 7.75 4.03
C PHE A 85 11.38 8.64 5.16
N LEU A 86 12.02 9.78 5.40
CA LEU A 86 11.68 10.62 6.55
C LEU A 86 10.25 11.17 6.45
N ALA A 87 9.82 11.57 5.27
CA ALA A 87 8.46 12.03 5.03
C ALA A 87 7.42 10.93 5.29
N THR A 88 7.73 9.69 4.89
CA THR A 88 6.81 8.55 5.06
C THR A 88 6.67 8.12 6.52
N TYR A 89 7.74 8.13 7.31
CA TYR A 89 7.62 7.83 8.75
C TYR A 89 6.73 8.83 9.49
N VAL A 90 6.84 10.11 9.16
CA VAL A 90 5.93 11.13 9.72
C VAL A 90 4.49 10.86 9.30
N GLU A 91 4.26 10.56 8.02
CA GLU A 91 2.93 10.26 7.50
C GLU A 91 2.34 8.98 8.11
N SER A 92 3.16 7.95 8.35
CA SER A 92 2.73 6.73 9.02
C SER A 92 2.23 6.99 10.45
N GLY A 93 2.91 7.85 11.20
CA GLY A 93 2.45 8.32 12.51
C GLY A 93 1.11 9.06 12.44
N VAL A 94 0.99 10.00 11.50
CA VAL A 94 -0.26 10.75 11.26
C VAL A 94 -1.41 9.81 10.92
N ARG A 95 -1.19 8.81 10.07
CA ARG A 95 -2.20 7.81 9.69
C ARG A 95 -2.68 6.98 10.87
N ARG A 96 -1.77 6.49 11.73
CA ARG A 96 -2.14 5.73 12.94
C ARG A 96 -2.95 6.58 13.91
N ILE A 97 -2.59 7.84 14.09
CA ILE A 97 -3.36 8.79 14.91
C ILE A 97 -4.75 9.01 14.29
N ALA A 98 -4.83 9.23 12.97
CA ALA A 98 -6.11 9.41 12.29
C ALA A 98 -7.03 8.18 12.42
N LEU A 99 -6.47 6.96 12.31
CA LEU A 99 -7.23 5.72 12.54
C LEU A 99 -7.74 5.63 13.99
N ALA A 100 -6.90 5.91 14.97
CA ALA A 100 -7.29 5.90 16.38
C ALA A 100 -8.39 6.93 16.67
N GLU A 101 -8.27 8.14 16.12
CA GLU A 101 -9.29 9.20 16.25
C GLU A 101 -10.59 8.82 15.53
N GLN A 102 -10.52 8.17 14.38
CA GLN A 102 -11.71 7.67 13.68
C GLN A 102 -12.39 6.58 14.50
N LEU A 103 -11.64 5.58 14.99
CA LEU A 103 -12.18 4.51 15.83
C LEU A 103 -12.86 5.05 17.11
N ARG A 104 -12.31 6.10 17.71
CA ARG A 104 -12.92 6.77 18.86
C ARG A 104 -14.30 7.38 18.56
N LYS A 105 -14.58 7.72 17.30
CA LYS A 105 -15.81 8.40 16.86
C LYS A 105 -16.82 7.47 16.21
N ILE A 106 -16.40 6.26 15.82
CA ILE A 106 -17.26 5.25 15.20
C ILE A 106 -18.23 4.70 16.25
N PRO A 107 -19.50 4.39 15.90
CA PRO A 107 -20.47 3.76 16.78
C PRO A 107 -19.96 2.43 17.35
N LEU A 108 -20.29 2.13 18.61
CA LEU A 108 -19.91 0.86 19.26
C LEU A 108 -20.45 -0.38 18.51
N SER A 109 -21.49 -0.22 17.72
CA SER A 109 -22.02 -1.27 16.83
C SER A 109 -20.99 -1.82 15.84
N PHE A 110 -20.03 -1.00 15.42
CA PHE A 110 -18.95 -1.42 14.54
C PHE A 110 -18.06 -2.49 15.18
N PHE A 111 -17.71 -2.31 16.45
CA PHE A 111 -16.88 -3.25 17.21
C PHE A 111 -17.58 -4.58 17.51
N GLY A 112 -18.91 -4.62 17.44
CA GLY A 112 -19.66 -5.88 17.52
C GLY A 112 -19.64 -6.72 16.24
N LYS A 113 -19.20 -6.14 15.12
CA LYS A 113 -19.11 -6.80 13.79
C LYS A 113 -17.68 -7.07 13.35
N LYS A 114 -16.71 -6.41 13.95
CA LYS A 114 -15.28 -6.54 13.66
C LYS A 114 -14.56 -7.19 14.83
N ASP A 115 -13.67 -8.10 14.51
CA ASP A 115 -12.81 -8.73 15.50
C ASP A 115 -11.72 -7.76 15.97
N LEU A 116 -11.38 -7.81 17.25
CA LEU A 116 -10.33 -6.98 17.85
C LEU A 116 -8.96 -7.30 17.24
N SER A 117 -8.71 -8.57 16.92
CA SER A 117 -7.47 -9.00 16.25
C SER A 117 -7.36 -8.40 14.85
N ASP A 118 -8.47 -8.32 14.10
CA ASP A 118 -8.54 -7.69 12.79
C ASP A 118 -8.21 -6.19 12.85
N LEU A 119 -8.83 -5.47 13.77
CA LEU A 119 -8.57 -4.04 13.97
C LEU A 119 -7.11 -3.77 14.38
N THR A 120 -6.58 -4.57 15.30
CA THR A 120 -5.18 -4.47 15.74
C THR A 120 -4.22 -4.73 14.57
N SER A 121 -4.48 -5.77 13.78
CA SER A 121 -3.71 -6.09 12.58
C SER A 121 -3.74 -4.95 11.56
N THR A 122 -4.91 -4.32 11.36
CA THR A 122 -5.05 -3.19 10.44
C THR A 122 -4.24 -1.98 10.92
N ILE A 123 -4.28 -1.62 12.20
CA ILE A 123 -3.53 -0.47 12.73
C ILE A 123 -2.03 -0.72 12.73
N MET A 124 -1.59 -1.93 13.04
CA MET A 124 -0.15 -2.23 13.20
C MET A 124 0.47 -2.75 11.90
N ALA A 125 -0.03 -3.87 11.37
CA ALA A 125 0.58 -4.56 10.24
C ALA A 125 0.25 -3.90 8.89
N ASP A 126 -1.01 -3.53 8.65
CA ASP A 126 -1.38 -2.93 7.36
C ASP A 126 -0.80 -1.52 7.23
N CYS A 127 -0.77 -0.72 8.30
CA CYS A 127 -0.08 0.56 8.30
C CYS A 127 1.43 0.41 8.02
N ALA A 128 2.10 -0.60 8.57
CA ALA A 128 3.52 -0.85 8.28
C ALA A 128 3.74 -1.26 6.82
N THR A 129 2.85 -2.08 6.26
CA THR A 129 2.88 -2.45 4.84
C THR A 129 2.70 -1.23 3.94
N MET A 130 1.77 -0.34 4.27
CA MET A 130 1.54 0.91 3.55
C MET A 130 2.70 1.90 3.71
N GLU A 131 3.37 1.91 4.85
CA GLU A 131 4.60 2.67 5.08
C GLU A 131 5.69 2.22 4.10
N THR A 132 5.92 0.90 3.98
CA THR A 132 6.87 0.35 3.02
C THR A 132 6.47 0.68 1.57
N ALA A 133 5.19 0.56 1.22
CA ALA A 133 4.71 0.89 -0.11
C ALA A 133 4.93 2.37 -0.45
N SER A 134 4.70 3.27 0.50
CA SER A 134 4.82 4.72 0.29
C SER A 134 6.27 5.21 0.30
N SER A 135 7.17 4.54 1.04
CA SER A 135 8.60 4.91 1.12
C SER A 135 9.43 4.31 -0.03
N HIS A 136 9.13 3.08 -0.45
CA HIS A 136 9.96 2.36 -1.42
C HIS A 136 9.24 2.16 -2.75
N PHE A 137 8.04 1.55 -2.75
CA PHE A 137 7.49 0.99 -3.99
C PHE A 137 6.90 2.06 -4.91
N ILE A 138 6.07 2.95 -4.37
CA ILE A 138 5.34 3.94 -5.17
C ILE A 138 6.27 5.02 -5.74
N PRO A 139 7.17 5.65 -4.94
CA PRO A 139 8.09 6.65 -5.47
C PRO A 139 9.05 6.08 -6.51
N GLU A 140 9.58 4.88 -6.26
CA GLU A 140 10.50 4.22 -7.18
C GLU A 140 9.83 3.86 -8.50
N LEU A 141 8.61 3.27 -8.48
CA LEU A 141 7.86 2.98 -9.70
C LEU A 141 7.60 4.23 -10.54
N VAL A 142 7.07 5.29 -9.92
CA VAL A 142 6.73 6.52 -10.65
C VAL A 142 7.98 7.23 -11.14
N GLY A 143 8.99 7.38 -10.30
CA GLY A 143 10.25 8.03 -10.65
C GLY A 143 10.99 7.29 -11.75
N SER A 144 11.04 5.95 -11.71
CA SER A 144 11.64 5.13 -12.76
C SER A 144 10.89 5.22 -14.09
N CYS A 145 9.55 5.24 -14.06
CA CYS A 145 8.76 5.43 -15.29
C CYS A 145 9.01 6.81 -15.92
N ILE A 146 9.06 7.87 -15.11
CA ILE A 146 9.33 9.23 -15.62
C ILE A 146 10.75 9.33 -16.16
N SER A 147 11.76 8.90 -15.39
CA SER A 147 13.17 8.97 -15.82
C SER A 147 13.42 8.15 -17.07
N THR A 148 12.87 6.93 -17.15
CA THR A 148 12.98 6.10 -18.36
C THR A 148 12.32 6.74 -19.56
N THR A 149 11.16 7.38 -19.41
CA THR A 149 10.50 8.09 -20.51
C THR A 149 11.36 9.24 -21.02
N LEU A 150 11.99 10.00 -20.11
CA LEU A 150 12.90 11.08 -20.50
C LEU A 150 14.15 10.55 -21.24
N ILE A 151 14.74 9.47 -20.74
CA ILE A 151 15.89 8.81 -21.38
C ILE A 151 15.48 8.24 -22.74
N ALA A 152 14.31 7.60 -22.84
CA ALA A 152 13.77 7.06 -24.08
C ALA A 152 13.61 8.14 -25.15
N VAL A 153 13.05 9.31 -24.79
CA VAL A 153 12.98 10.45 -25.72
C VAL A 153 14.38 10.87 -26.19
N GLY A 154 15.35 10.93 -25.27
CA GLY A 154 16.75 11.23 -25.63
C GLY A 154 17.36 10.21 -26.61
N THR A 155 17.04 8.90 -26.46
CA THR A 155 17.57 7.86 -27.35
C THR A 155 17.07 7.99 -28.81
N PHE A 156 15.83 8.47 -29.00
CA PHE A 156 15.30 8.72 -30.36
C PHE A 156 16.09 9.78 -31.13
N PHE A 157 16.61 10.79 -30.44
CA PHE A 157 17.45 11.82 -31.05
C PHE A 157 18.84 11.31 -31.46
N LEU A 158 19.33 10.25 -30.79
CA LEU A 158 20.60 9.62 -31.12
C LEU A 158 20.46 8.70 -32.35
N ASN A 159 19.57 7.73 -32.29
CA ASN A 159 19.24 6.85 -33.43
C ASN A 159 17.89 6.17 -33.18
N TRP A 160 16.88 6.48 -33.98
CA TRP A 160 15.51 6.00 -33.82
C TRP A 160 15.38 4.47 -33.98
N ARG A 161 16.18 3.82 -34.83
CA ARG A 161 16.12 2.35 -35.05
C ARG A 161 16.65 1.62 -33.84
N MET A 162 17.75 2.09 -33.29
CA MET A 162 18.30 1.56 -32.03
C MET A 162 17.34 1.81 -30.85
N ALA A 163 16.70 2.99 -30.81
CA ALA A 163 15.71 3.32 -29.78
C ALA A 163 14.50 2.37 -29.81
N ILE A 164 13.96 2.07 -31.00
CA ILE A 164 12.87 1.09 -31.13
C ILE A 164 13.33 -0.30 -30.67
N ALA A 165 14.53 -0.74 -31.06
CA ALA A 165 15.11 -2.01 -30.64
C ALA A 165 15.29 -2.11 -29.10
N ALA A 166 15.51 -0.97 -28.43
CA ALA A 166 15.61 -0.89 -26.98
C ALA A 166 14.24 -0.84 -26.26
N LEU A 167 13.26 -0.15 -26.84
CA LEU A 167 12.05 0.25 -26.11
C LEU A 167 10.86 -0.70 -26.26
N TRP A 168 10.84 -1.57 -27.28
CA TRP A 168 9.72 -2.49 -27.52
C TRP A 168 9.46 -3.44 -26.35
N VAL A 169 10.49 -3.79 -25.58
CA VAL A 169 10.39 -4.67 -24.42
C VAL A 169 9.64 -4.03 -23.25
N LEU A 170 9.59 -2.69 -23.16
CA LEU A 170 8.96 -1.98 -22.06
C LEU A 170 7.44 -2.21 -22.00
N PRO A 171 6.67 -1.92 -23.06
CA PRO A 171 5.22 -2.15 -23.04
C PRO A 171 4.90 -3.63 -22.80
N VAL A 172 5.68 -4.56 -23.35
CA VAL A 172 5.47 -6.00 -23.14
C VAL A 172 5.67 -6.39 -21.69
N SER A 173 6.77 -5.96 -21.06
CA SER A 173 7.06 -6.25 -19.65
C SER A 173 6.01 -5.67 -18.71
N PHE A 174 5.60 -4.42 -18.91
CA PHE A 174 4.54 -3.80 -18.08
C PHE A 174 3.18 -4.46 -18.31
N LEU A 175 2.87 -4.88 -19.52
CA LEU A 175 1.63 -5.59 -19.83
C LEU A 175 1.57 -6.95 -19.11
N ILE A 176 2.66 -7.71 -19.06
CA ILE A 176 2.72 -8.99 -18.33
C ILE A 176 2.41 -8.80 -16.87
N VAL A 177 3.09 -7.86 -16.20
CA VAL A 177 2.86 -7.60 -14.76
C VAL A 177 1.47 -7.00 -14.54
N GLY A 178 1.01 -6.08 -15.38
CA GLY A 178 -0.32 -5.48 -15.29
C GLY A 178 -1.46 -6.51 -15.46
N CYS A 179 -1.34 -7.39 -16.45
CA CYS A 179 -2.32 -8.46 -16.67
C CYS A 179 -2.37 -9.48 -15.53
N SER A 180 -1.25 -9.69 -14.81
CA SER A 180 -1.21 -10.58 -13.64
C SER A 180 -1.95 -10.02 -12.42
N GLY A 181 -2.31 -8.72 -12.43
CA GLY A 181 -2.82 -8.00 -11.25
C GLY A 181 -4.07 -8.64 -10.62
N ARG A 182 -4.99 -9.18 -11.45
CA ARG A 182 -6.18 -9.87 -10.91
C ARG A 182 -5.80 -11.16 -10.17
N VAL A 183 -4.88 -11.92 -10.72
CA VAL A 183 -4.38 -13.17 -10.10
C VAL A 183 -3.65 -12.86 -8.81
N GLN A 184 -2.74 -11.89 -8.82
CA GLN A 184 -1.98 -11.46 -7.65
C GLN A 184 -2.90 -10.92 -6.54
N LYS A 185 -3.89 -10.06 -6.88
CA LYS A 185 -4.87 -9.56 -5.90
C LYS A 185 -5.70 -10.69 -5.29
N SER A 186 -6.09 -11.70 -6.07
CA SER A 186 -6.83 -12.87 -5.58
C SER A 186 -5.98 -13.71 -4.63
N LEU A 187 -4.72 -13.99 -4.99
CA LEU A 187 -3.78 -14.72 -4.15
C LEU A 187 -3.52 -13.99 -2.83
N SER A 188 -3.29 -12.67 -2.89
CA SER A 188 -3.06 -11.84 -1.70
C SER A 188 -4.26 -11.81 -0.75
N LYS A 189 -5.49 -11.70 -1.28
CA LYS A 189 -6.72 -11.78 -0.47
C LYS A 189 -6.85 -13.10 0.26
N LYS A 190 -6.63 -14.22 -0.44
CA LYS A 190 -6.69 -15.54 0.17
C LYS A 190 -5.60 -15.73 1.21
N GLN A 191 -4.39 -15.28 0.95
CA GLN A 191 -3.28 -15.32 1.90
C GLN A 191 -3.59 -14.52 3.17
N MET A 192 -4.18 -13.31 3.01
CA MET A 192 -4.58 -12.48 4.15
C MET A 192 -5.62 -13.19 5.01
N LYS A 193 -6.66 -13.77 4.39
CA LYS A 193 -7.68 -14.53 5.11
C LYS A 193 -7.06 -15.68 5.92
N LEU A 194 -6.18 -16.50 5.31
CA LEU A 194 -5.52 -17.59 6.00
C LEU A 194 -4.63 -17.12 7.17
N LYS A 195 -3.95 -15.97 7.01
CA LYS A 195 -3.16 -15.37 8.10
C LYS A 195 -4.04 -14.95 9.26
N MET A 196 -5.22 -14.37 8.99
CA MET A 196 -6.18 -13.99 10.02
C MET A 196 -6.74 -15.23 10.72
N ASP A 197 -7.22 -16.23 9.98
CA ASP A 197 -7.72 -17.49 10.53
C ASP A 197 -6.68 -18.19 11.42
N CYS A 198 -5.38 -18.05 11.09
CA CYS A 198 -4.28 -18.56 11.91
C CYS A 198 -4.06 -17.70 13.16
N ALA A 199 -4.08 -16.37 13.04
CA ALA A 199 -3.93 -15.45 14.18
C ALA A 199 -5.05 -15.63 15.20
N ASP A 200 -6.29 -15.77 14.73
CA ASP A 200 -7.46 -16.05 15.59
C ASP A 200 -7.28 -17.38 16.34
N GLY A 201 -6.80 -18.42 15.66
CA GLY A 201 -6.51 -19.70 16.31
C GLY A 201 -5.38 -19.62 17.36
N ILE A 202 -4.36 -18.80 17.12
CA ILE A 202 -3.32 -18.56 18.12
C ILE A 202 -3.88 -17.78 19.32
N GLN A 203 -4.69 -16.77 19.06
CA GLN A 203 -5.33 -15.98 20.12
C GLN A 203 -6.25 -16.86 20.99
N GLU A 204 -7.11 -17.67 20.36
CA GLU A 204 -8.00 -18.62 21.05
C GLU A 204 -7.19 -19.59 21.92
N CYS A 205 -6.07 -20.12 21.40
CA CYS A 205 -5.18 -20.99 22.17
C CYS A 205 -4.65 -20.31 23.44
N LEU A 206 -4.24 -19.05 23.33
CA LEU A 206 -3.71 -18.28 24.46
C LEU A 206 -4.79 -17.95 25.48
N GLU A 207 -5.99 -17.61 25.05
CA GLU A 207 -7.13 -17.30 25.92
C GLU A 207 -7.63 -18.55 26.67
N THR A 208 -7.67 -19.70 25.98
CA THR A 208 -8.21 -20.95 26.52
C THR A 208 -7.14 -21.92 27.06
N VAL A 209 -5.88 -21.51 27.15
CA VAL A 209 -4.76 -22.40 27.55
C VAL A 209 -4.97 -23.12 28.89
N ARG A 210 -5.65 -22.47 29.83
CA ARG A 210 -5.98 -23.07 31.16
C ARG A 210 -7.00 -24.19 31.01
N ASP A 211 -8.03 -23.95 30.20
CA ASP A 211 -9.12 -24.92 29.96
C ASP A 211 -8.63 -26.11 29.15
N LEU A 212 -7.78 -25.85 28.14
CA LEU A 212 -7.12 -26.90 27.36
C LEU A 212 -6.25 -27.80 28.25
N ARG A 213 -5.52 -27.21 29.20
CA ARG A 213 -4.70 -27.96 30.14
C ARG A 213 -5.58 -28.75 31.13
N ALA A 214 -6.62 -28.14 31.67
CA ALA A 214 -7.52 -28.78 32.61
C ALA A 214 -8.24 -30.01 32.04
N ASN A 215 -8.55 -29.97 30.73
CA ASN A 215 -9.23 -31.03 30.00
C ASN A 215 -8.30 -31.97 29.23
N ASN A 216 -6.98 -31.80 29.34
CA ASN A 216 -5.97 -32.57 28.60
C ASN A 216 -6.14 -32.56 27.07
N ALA A 217 -6.70 -31.46 26.52
CA ALA A 217 -7.07 -31.27 25.11
C ALA A 217 -6.00 -30.53 24.28
N GLN A 218 -4.80 -30.25 24.84
CA GLN A 218 -3.78 -29.46 24.16
C GLN A 218 -3.30 -30.09 22.84
N ALA A 219 -3.11 -31.44 22.84
CA ALA A 219 -2.58 -32.13 21.67
C ALA A 219 -3.52 -32.02 20.46
N GLU A 220 -4.83 -32.24 20.69
CA GLU A 220 -5.86 -32.13 19.66
C GLU A 220 -5.99 -30.70 19.12
N TYR A 221 -5.99 -29.71 20.01
CA TYR A 221 -6.04 -28.30 19.60
C TYR A 221 -4.81 -27.91 18.80
N MET A 222 -3.62 -28.34 19.23
CA MET A 222 -2.35 -28.02 18.53
C MET A 222 -2.29 -28.65 17.14
N GLU A 223 -2.86 -29.85 16.93
CA GLU A 223 -2.95 -30.46 15.59
C GLU A 223 -3.79 -29.59 14.63
N GLY A 224 -4.92 -29.07 15.11
CA GLY A 224 -5.77 -28.13 14.37
C GLY A 224 -5.04 -26.82 14.04
N LEU A 225 -4.34 -26.26 15.00
CA LEU A 225 -3.57 -25.02 14.83
C LEU A 225 -2.39 -25.21 13.86
N GLU A 226 -1.67 -26.34 13.96
CA GLU A 226 -0.61 -26.69 13.00
C GLU A 226 -1.15 -26.79 11.56
N GLY A 227 -2.35 -27.34 11.38
CA GLY A 227 -3.05 -27.33 10.10
C GLY A 227 -3.27 -25.93 9.52
N LYS A 228 -3.69 -24.97 10.34
CA LYS A 228 -3.84 -23.55 9.96
C LYS A 228 -2.48 -22.93 9.58
N ILE A 229 -1.42 -23.17 10.37
CA ILE A 229 -0.07 -22.67 10.09
C ILE A 229 0.45 -23.22 8.76
N ARG A 230 0.32 -24.53 8.52
CA ARG A 230 0.72 -25.17 7.25
C ARG A 230 -0.07 -24.63 6.06
N ALA A 231 -1.34 -24.30 6.24
CA ALA A 231 -2.15 -23.70 5.18
C ALA A 231 -1.63 -22.29 4.80
N VAL A 232 -1.23 -21.47 5.79
CA VAL A 232 -0.59 -20.17 5.56
C VAL A 232 0.72 -20.34 4.80
N GLU A 233 1.59 -21.26 5.24
CA GLU A 233 2.88 -21.55 4.59
C GLU A 233 2.70 -21.99 3.14
N LYS A 234 1.86 -23.00 2.91
CA LYS A 234 1.59 -23.52 1.55
C LYS A 234 1.07 -22.44 0.62
N HIS A 235 0.18 -21.58 1.12
CA HIS A 235 -0.38 -20.51 0.29
C HIS A 235 0.60 -19.37 0.07
N ALA A 236 1.47 -19.09 1.04
CA ALA A 236 2.57 -18.14 0.87
C ALA A 236 3.51 -18.58 -0.27
N LEU A 237 3.90 -19.85 -0.30
CA LEU A 237 4.71 -20.40 -1.40
C LEU A 237 4.00 -20.25 -2.77
N VAL A 238 2.70 -20.53 -2.86
CA VAL A 238 1.94 -20.36 -4.11
C VAL A 238 1.91 -18.88 -4.53
N THR A 239 1.76 -17.96 -3.58
CA THR A 239 1.73 -16.52 -3.88
C THR A 239 3.09 -16.03 -4.35
N GLU A 240 4.17 -16.43 -3.67
CA GLU A 240 5.54 -16.07 -4.05
C GLU A 240 5.92 -16.62 -5.42
N LEU A 241 5.68 -17.91 -5.67
CA LEU A 241 5.95 -18.53 -6.97
C LEU A 241 5.12 -17.88 -8.08
N GLY A 242 3.85 -17.58 -7.82
CA GLY A 242 3.01 -16.87 -8.78
C GLY A 242 3.57 -15.50 -9.13
N THR A 243 3.98 -14.72 -8.13
CA THR A 243 4.63 -13.41 -8.34
C THR A 243 5.96 -13.56 -9.07
N ALA A 244 6.81 -14.52 -8.67
CA ALA A 244 8.10 -14.76 -9.28
C ALA A 244 8.00 -15.11 -10.77
N VAL A 245 7.01 -15.91 -11.16
CA VAL A 245 6.80 -16.26 -12.58
C VAL A 245 6.45 -15.02 -13.41
N PHE A 246 5.50 -14.18 -12.95
CA PHE A 246 5.10 -13.00 -13.71
C PHE A 246 6.18 -11.92 -13.73
N VAL A 247 6.76 -11.59 -12.58
CA VAL A 247 7.79 -10.56 -12.49
C VAL A 247 9.09 -11.03 -13.13
N GLY A 248 9.50 -12.28 -12.87
CA GLY A 248 10.70 -12.85 -13.45
C GLY A 248 10.64 -12.94 -14.98
N SER A 249 9.50 -13.36 -15.56
CA SER A 249 9.34 -13.36 -17.02
C SER A 249 9.37 -11.96 -17.61
N ALA A 250 8.76 -10.96 -16.95
CA ALA A 250 8.82 -9.57 -17.39
C ALA A 250 10.26 -9.00 -17.32
N GLN A 251 11.02 -9.33 -16.28
CA GLN A 251 12.43 -8.94 -16.15
C GLN A 251 13.32 -9.65 -17.18
N MET A 252 13.05 -10.91 -17.51
CA MET A 252 13.75 -11.61 -18.59
C MET A 252 13.52 -10.95 -19.93
N ILE A 253 12.30 -10.51 -20.23
CA ILE A 253 11.99 -9.79 -21.46
C ILE A 253 12.76 -8.47 -21.52
N LEU A 254 12.90 -7.72 -20.42
CA LEU A 254 13.74 -6.53 -20.41
C LEU A 254 15.18 -6.83 -20.85
N LYS A 255 15.76 -7.95 -20.39
CA LYS A 255 17.11 -8.35 -20.78
C LYS A 255 17.22 -8.71 -22.27
N LEU A 256 16.14 -9.22 -22.89
CA LEU A 256 16.11 -9.41 -24.33
C LEU A 256 16.26 -8.10 -25.12
N GLY A 257 15.87 -6.98 -24.53
CA GLY A 257 16.10 -5.66 -25.14
C GLY A 257 17.57 -5.34 -25.36
N ILE A 258 18.47 -5.79 -24.49
CA ILE A 258 19.93 -5.64 -24.71
C ILE A 258 20.37 -6.47 -25.94
N ALA A 259 19.87 -7.69 -26.06
CA ALA A 259 20.17 -8.55 -27.20
C ALA A 259 19.65 -7.97 -28.52
N THR A 260 18.42 -7.44 -28.53
CA THR A 260 17.86 -6.79 -29.75
C THR A 260 18.62 -5.53 -30.13
N VAL A 261 19.08 -4.73 -29.18
CA VAL A 261 19.96 -3.57 -29.41
C VAL A 261 21.30 -4.01 -29.94
N ALA A 262 21.92 -5.06 -29.41
CA ALA A 262 23.18 -5.61 -29.87
C ALA A 262 23.06 -6.12 -31.32
N LEU A 263 22.02 -6.88 -31.63
CA LEU A 263 21.77 -7.39 -33.00
C LEU A 263 21.51 -6.26 -33.98
N THR A 264 20.59 -5.35 -33.68
CA THR A 264 20.28 -4.22 -34.57
C THR A 264 21.48 -3.33 -34.75
N GLY A 265 22.20 -3.01 -33.67
CA GLY A 265 23.38 -2.18 -33.70
C GLY A 265 24.51 -2.82 -34.50
N SER A 266 24.75 -4.12 -34.37
CA SER A 266 25.76 -4.83 -35.19
C SER A 266 25.44 -4.76 -36.68
N VAL A 267 24.17 -4.94 -37.08
CA VAL A 267 23.73 -4.82 -38.45
C VAL A 267 23.94 -3.39 -38.97
N LEU A 268 23.56 -2.38 -38.19
CA LEU A 268 23.74 -0.98 -38.59
C LEU A 268 25.22 -0.57 -38.67
N LEU A 269 26.05 -1.11 -37.75
CA LEU A 269 27.51 -0.87 -37.76
C LEU A 269 28.17 -1.46 -39.02
N VAL A 270 27.84 -2.71 -39.38
CA VAL A 270 28.36 -3.37 -40.59
C VAL A 270 27.93 -2.61 -41.87
N LYS A 271 26.72 -2.04 -41.86
CA LYS A 271 26.24 -1.19 -42.96
C LYS A 271 26.89 0.21 -43.01
N GLY A 272 27.66 0.58 -41.99
CA GLY A 272 28.24 1.92 -41.88
C GLY A 272 27.22 3.03 -41.55
N GLU A 273 26.00 2.66 -41.11
CA GLU A 273 24.94 3.63 -40.75
C GLU A 273 25.11 4.23 -39.34
N ILE A 274 25.89 3.58 -38.49
CA ILE A 274 26.30 4.06 -37.16
C ILE A 274 27.80 3.82 -36.95
N ASP A 275 28.41 4.63 -36.10
CA ASP A 275 29.80 4.44 -35.67
C ASP A 275 29.87 3.52 -34.42
N ILE A 276 31.05 2.98 -34.17
CA ILE A 276 31.31 2.08 -33.04
C ILE A 276 31.01 2.76 -31.69
N LEU A 277 31.21 4.07 -31.61
CA LEU A 277 30.98 4.85 -30.42
C LEU A 277 29.49 4.96 -30.10
N THR A 278 28.64 5.23 -31.09
CA THR A 278 27.18 5.24 -30.99
C THR A 278 26.66 3.87 -30.56
N PHE A 279 27.18 2.79 -31.17
CA PHE A 279 26.82 1.42 -30.75
C PHE A 279 27.15 1.14 -29.26
N PHE A 280 28.36 1.49 -28.84
CA PHE A 280 28.82 1.32 -27.47
C PHE A 280 27.97 2.11 -26.48
N VAL A 281 27.66 3.37 -26.79
CA VAL A 281 26.79 4.23 -25.94
C VAL A 281 25.42 3.63 -25.78
N PHE A 282 24.79 3.14 -26.86
CA PHE A 282 23.47 2.51 -26.77
C PHE A 282 23.48 1.27 -25.86
N LEU A 283 24.48 0.40 -25.96
CA LEU A 283 24.60 -0.77 -25.08
C LEU A 283 24.70 -0.37 -23.61
N LEU A 284 25.53 0.62 -23.29
CA LEU A 284 25.67 1.12 -21.91
C LEU A 284 24.38 1.77 -21.40
N LEU A 285 23.79 2.63 -22.22
CA LEU A 285 22.60 3.41 -21.84
C LEU A 285 21.42 2.50 -21.61
N VAL A 286 21.20 1.52 -22.49
CA VAL A 286 20.12 0.54 -22.37
C VAL A 286 20.32 -0.37 -21.15
N SER A 287 21.52 -0.86 -20.92
CA SER A 287 21.85 -1.65 -19.74
C SER A 287 21.51 -0.90 -18.46
N ARG A 288 21.89 0.37 -18.36
CA ARG A 288 21.61 1.22 -17.19
C ARG A 288 20.14 1.63 -17.05
N MET A 289 19.46 1.86 -18.19
CA MET A 289 18.04 2.23 -18.21
C MET A 289 17.13 1.10 -17.68
N TYR A 290 17.51 -0.15 -17.89
CA TYR A 290 16.69 -1.29 -17.46
C TYR A 290 16.82 -1.59 -15.97
N ASP A 291 17.89 -1.20 -15.27
CA ASP A 291 18.06 -1.45 -13.84
C ASP A 291 16.91 -0.85 -12.99
N PRO A 292 16.58 0.45 -13.08
CA PRO A 292 15.45 1.02 -12.36
C PRO A 292 14.11 0.40 -12.77
N LEU A 293 13.97 -0.01 -14.02
CA LEU A 293 12.74 -0.64 -14.52
C LEU A 293 12.52 -2.05 -13.99
N GLN A 294 13.58 -2.84 -13.77
CA GLN A 294 13.46 -4.14 -13.14
C GLN A 294 12.90 -3.99 -11.72
N VAL A 295 13.41 -3.02 -10.96
CA VAL A 295 12.91 -2.68 -9.63
C VAL A 295 11.47 -2.15 -9.71
N ALA A 296 11.17 -1.30 -10.70
CA ALA A 296 9.83 -0.77 -10.91
C ALA A 296 8.78 -1.87 -11.19
N LEU A 297 9.12 -2.89 -11.99
CA LEU A 297 8.24 -4.04 -12.24
C LEU A 297 7.98 -4.87 -10.98
N GLN A 298 8.99 -5.08 -10.15
CA GLN A 298 8.87 -5.74 -8.87
C GLN A 298 7.99 -4.92 -7.91
N ASN A 299 8.23 -3.61 -7.84
CA ASN A 299 7.45 -2.69 -7.03
C ASN A 299 5.99 -2.60 -7.50
N LEU A 300 5.72 -2.67 -8.80
CA LEU A 300 4.36 -2.72 -9.33
C LEU A 300 3.58 -3.93 -8.81
N ALA A 301 4.21 -5.11 -8.79
CA ALA A 301 3.61 -6.30 -8.22
C ALA A 301 3.33 -6.15 -6.72
N ALA A 302 4.29 -5.59 -5.97
CA ALA A 302 4.13 -5.28 -4.55
C ALA A 302 2.99 -4.28 -4.30
N ILE A 303 2.87 -3.20 -5.08
CA ILE A 303 1.78 -2.22 -5.00
C ILE A 303 0.42 -2.88 -5.26
N ILE A 304 0.34 -3.79 -6.24
CA ILE A 304 -0.90 -4.53 -6.52
C ILE A 304 -1.31 -5.37 -5.30
N SER A 305 -0.35 -6.04 -4.67
CA SER A 305 -0.62 -6.85 -3.48
C SER A 305 -1.05 -6.02 -2.27
N THR A 306 -0.49 -4.82 -2.09
CA THR A 306 -0.84 -3.91 -0.98
C THR A 306 -2.20 -3.22 -1.14
N SER A 307 -2.86 -3.35 -2.28
CA SER A 307 -4.20 -2.77 -2.47
C SER A 307 -5.24 -3.34 -1.51
N VAL A 308 -5.04 -4.56 -1.02
CA VAL A 308 -5.92 -5.21 -0.03
C VAL A 308 -5.85 -4.48 1.31
N GLN A 309 -4.65 -4.08 1.74
CA GLN A 309 -4.42 -3.32 2.96
C GLN A 309 -5.00 -1.90 2.85
N CYS A 310 -4.87 -1.26 1.67
CA CYS A 310 -5.54 0.01 1.41
C CYS A 310 -7.06 -0.08 1.58
N ASP A 311 -7.68 -1.10 0.99
CA ASP A 311 -9.13 -1.31 1.05
C ASP A 311 -9.60 -1.43 2.53
N ARG A 312 -8.81 -2.10 3.40
CA ARG A 312 -9.12 -2.26 4.84
C ARG A 312 -8.95 -0.96 5.64
N LEU A 313 -7.90 -0.21 5.36
CA LEU A 313 -7.68 1.11 5.99
C LEU A 313 -8.79 2.09 5.61
N ASP A 314 -9.17 2.10 4.33
CA ASP A 314 -10.21 2.99 3.81
C ASP A 314 -11.59 2.63 4.39
N GLU A 315 -11.88 1.35 4.64
CA GLU A 315 -13.10 0.90 5.31
C GLU A 315 -13.27 1.54 6.70
N ILE A 316 -12.18 1.66 7.48
CA ILE A 316 -12.23 2.29 8.80
C ILE A 316 -12.30 3.81 8.67
N LEU A 317 -11.46 4.42 7.81
CA LEU A 317 -11.35 5.87 7.67
C LEU A 317 -12.59 6.51 7.04
N SER A 318 -13.31 5.78 6.18
CA SER A 318 -14.53 6.22 5.50
C SER A 318 -15.81 5.85 6.28
N HIS A 319 -15.70 5.08 7.36
CA HIS A 319 -16.88 4.69 8.13
C HIS A 319 -17.57 5.91 8.75
N GLU A 320 -18.89 5.93 8.70
CA GLU A 320 -19.68 6.99 9.29
C GLU A 320 -19.41 7.13 10.81
N ILE A 321 -19.16 8.36 11.24
CA ILE A 321 -18.95 8.67 12.64
C ILE A 321 -20.29 8.89 13.35
N GLN A 322 -20.32 8.61 14.63
CA GLN A 322 -21.49 8.91 15.44
C GLN A 322 -21.66 10.43 15.55
N THR A 323 -22.78 10.95 15.09
CA THR A 323 -23.11 12.39 15.16
C THR A 323 -23.92 12.69 16.42
N GLY A 324 -23.84 13.91 16.93
CA GLY A 324 -24.59 14.36 18.09
C GLY A 324 -24.16 15.76 18.53
N ALA A 325 -24.81 16.29 19.57
CA ALA A 325 -24.43 17.55 20.18
C ALA A 325 -23.19 17.33 21.08
N ASP A 326 -22.27 18.30 21.05
CA ASP A 326 -21.07 18.25 21.91
C ASP A 326 -21.36 18.58 23.37
N THR A 327 -22.50 19.22 23.64
CA THR A 327 -22.92 19.61 25.00
C THR A 327 -24.34 19.11 25.25
N MET A 328 -24.58 18.66 26.49
CA MET A 328 -25.87 18.19 26.96
C MET A 328 -26.37 19.13 28.07
N ASP A 329 -27.59 19.68 27.88
CA ASP A 329 -28.29 20.50 28.89
C ASP A 329 -29.67 19.88 29.19
N PRO A 330 -29.73 18.73 29.92
CA PRO A 330 -30.96 17.98 30.14
C PRO A 330 -31.81 18.62 31.21
N LYS A 331 -33.11 18.61 31.03
CA LYS A 331 -34.10 18.95 32.07
C LYS A 331 -34.41 17.72 32.94
N GLY A 332 -33.47 17.32 33.78
CA GLY A 332 -33.54 16.05 34.52
C GLY A 332 -32.80 14.92 33.76
N TYR A 333 -33.01 13.66 34.22
CA TYR A 333 -32.34 12.48 33.67
C TYR A 333 -33.30 11.33 33.39
N ASP A 334 -34.59 11.59 33.20
CA ASP A 334 -35.54 10.58 32.75
C ASP A 334 -35.14 10.04 31.38
N ILE A 335 -35.19 8.71 31.22
CA ILE A 335 -34.93 8.04 29.94
C ILE A 335 -36.26 7.65 29.32
N ALA A 336 -36.63 8.28 28.21
CA ALA A 336 -37.90 8.00 27.55
C ALA A 336 -37.68 7.34 26.18
N PHE A 337 -38.35 6.22 25.98
CA PHE A 337 -38.48 5.51 24.72
C PHE A 337 -39.83 5.84 24.10
N SER A 338 -39.88 6.31 22.88
CA SER A 338 -41.11 6.68 22.15
C SER A 338 -41.16 5.94 20.82
N HIS A 339 -42.01 4.95 20.70
CA HIS A 339 -42.25 4.17 19.48
C HIS A 339 -40.96 3.58 18.89
N VAL A 340 -40.05 3.07 19.73
CA VAL A 340 -38.73 2.61 19.31
C VAL A 340 -38.84 1.25 18.63
N GLY A 341 -38.36 1.21 17.38
CA GLY A 341 -38.14 -0.01 16.62
C GLY A 341 -36.66 -0.20 16.31
N PHE A 342 -36.16 -1.44 16.49
CA PHE A 342 -34.75 -1.74 16.28
C PHE A 342 -34.52 -3.15 15.74
N SER A 343 -33.54 -3.25 14.83
CA SER A 343 -32.99 -4.50 14.28
C SER A 343 -31.47 -4.39 14.20
N TYR A 344 -30.76 -5.45 14.57
CA TYR A 344 -29.30 -5.55 14.37
C TYR A 344 -28.94 -5.77 12.91
N ASP A 345 -29.83 -6.42 12.17
CA ASP A 345 -29.72 -6.68 10.73
C ASP A 345 -31.06 -6.35 10.05
N SER A 346 -31.10 -6.36 8.73
CA SER A 346 -32.32 -6.05 7.96
C SER A 346 -33.40 -7.14 8.01
N GLN A 347 -33.13 -8.31 8.62
CA GLN A 347 -34.01 -9.49 8.57
C GLN A 347 -34.76 -9.72 9.88
N ASN A 348 -34.15 -9.41 11.03
CA ASN A 348 -34.69 -9.77 12.35
C ASN A 348 -34.99 -8.54 13.21
N THR A 349 -36.27 -8.19 13.32
CA THR A 349 -36.71 -7.11 14.22
C THR A 349 -36.66 -7.58 15.68
N VAL A 350 -35.83 -6.92 16.49
CA VAL A 350 -35.66 -7.23 17.92
C VAL A 350 -36.62 -6.43 18.81
N LEU A 351 -36.79 -5.15 18.52
CA LEU A 351 -37.75 -4.30 19.24
C LEU A 351 -38.81 -3.79 18.25
N ARG A 352 -40.08 -3.88 18.66
CA ARG A 352 -41.23 -3.43 17.89
C ARG A 352 -42.05 -2.47 18.73
N ASP A 353 -42.03 -1.18 18.36
CA ASP A 353 -42.88 -0.14 18.94
C ASP A 353 -42.78 -0.04 20.48
N VAL A 354 -41.55 0.00 20.99
CA VAL A 354 -41.30 0.05 22.45
C VAL A 354 -41.47 1.49 22.94
N THR A 355 -42.38 1.65 23.92
CA THR A 355 -42.69 2.96 24.53
C THR A 355 -42.76 2.78 26.07
N PHE A 356 -41.87 3.49 26.77
CA PHE A 356 -41.87 3.57 28.24
C PHE A 356 -40.98 4.73 28.71
N THR A 357 -41.08 5.10 29.98
CA THR A 357 -40.20 6.06 30.62
C THR A 357 -39.62 5.49 31.92
N ALA A 358 -38.29 5.49 32.01
CA ALA A 358 -37.56 5.22 33.23
C ALA A 358 -37.28 6.55 33.95
N LYS A 359 -37.90 6.80 35.08
CA LYS A 359 -37.79 8.07 35.82
C LYS A 359 -36.51 8.15 36.63
N GLN A 360 -35.95 9.33 36.69
CA GLN A 360 -34.81 9.64 37.54
C GLN A 360 -35.10 9.31 39.00
N GLY A 361 -34.18 8.63 39.69
CA GLY A 361 -34.29 8.28 41.09
C GLY A 361 -35.16 7.04 41.37
N GLU A 362 -35.76 6.43 40.33
CA GLU A 362 -36.53 5.20 40.44
C GLU A 362 -35.78 4.00 39.85
N VAL A 363 -36.14 2.79 40.32
CA VAL A 363 -35.62 1.54 39.74
C VAL A 363 -36.63 1.03 38.72
N THR A 364 -36.23 1.00 37.46
CA THR A 364 -37.05 0.41 36.38
C THR A 364 -36.50 -0.98 36.01
N ALA A 365 -37.35 -2.02 36.19
CA ALA A 365 -36.99 -3.40 35.88
C ALA A 365 -37.54 -3.80 34.49
N LEU A 366 -36.68 -4.30 33.62
CA LEU A 366 -37.05 -4.88 32.31
C LEU A 366 -37.25 -6.40 32.49
N ILE A 367 -38.50 -6.87 32.43
CA ILE A 367 -38.88 -8.27 32.62
C ILE A 367 -39.32 -8.88 31.30
N GLY A 368 -38.98 -10.13 31.05
CA GLY A 368 -39.39 -10.87 29.85
C GLY A 368 -38.52 -12.11 29.59
N PRO A 369 -38.88 -12.92 28.60
CA PRO A 369 -38.16 -14.14 28.26
C PRO A 369 -36.73 -13.86 27.75
N SER A 370 -35.90 -14.91 27.75
CA SER A 370 -34.58 -14.82 27.11
C SER A 370 -34.74 -14.49 25.62
N GLY A 371 -33.93 -13.59 25.10
CA GLY A 371 -34.07 -13.10 23.73
C GLY A 371 -35.12 -11.99 23.50
N GLY A 372 -35.91 -11.61 24.56
CA GLY A 372 -36.96 -10.58 24.45
C GLY A 372 -36.46 -9.13 24.34
N GLY A 373 -35.23 -8.87 23.98
CA GLY A 373 -34.69 -7.53 23.70
C GLY A 373 -34.28 -6.69 24.90
N LYS A 374 -34.31 -7.23 26.17
CA LYS A 374 -33.97 -6.46 27.37
C LYS A 374 -32.57 -5.82 27.32
N THR A 375 -31.56 -6.59 26.97
CA THR A 375 -30.19 -6.10 26.82
C THR A 375 -30.09 -5.10 25.65
N THR A 376 -30.89 -5.26 24.59
CA THR A 376 -30.96 -4.33 23.47
C THR A 376 -31.50 -2.98 23.94
N VAL A 377 -32.53 -2.93 24.76
CA VAL A 377 -33.03 -1.67 25.32
C VAL A 377 -31.94 -0.93 26.09
N SER A 378 -31.19 -1.59 26.96
CA SER A 378 -30.09 -0.98 27.72
C SER A 378 -28.97 -0.46 26.77
N ARG A 379 -28.62 -1.24 25.73
CA ARG A 379 -27.60 -0.85 24.75
C ARG A 379 -28.04 0.35 23.91
N LEU A 380 -29.32 0.46 23.58
CA LEU A 380 -29.86 1.60 22.86
C LEU A 380 -29.98 2.84 23.76
N ALA A 381 -30.35 2.68 25.04
CA ALA A 381 -30.34 3.78 26.00
C ALA A 381 -28.93 4.39 26.18
N SER A 382 -27.88 3.54 26.09
CA SER A 382 -26.46 3.96 26.13
C SER A 382 -25.93 4.39 24.76
N ARG A 383 -26.79 4.41 23.73
CA ARG A 383 -26.44 4.76 22.35
C ARG A 383 -25.28 3.93 21.77
N PHE A 384 -25.21 2.63 22.09
CA PHE A 384 -24.24 1.71 21.46
C PHE A 384 -24.62 1.42 20.01
N TRP A 385 -25.91 1.55 19.68
CA TRP A 385 -26.48 1.49 18.34
C TRP A 385 -27.46 2.65 18.16
N ASP A 386 -27.57 3.17 16.97
CA ASP A 386 -28.64 4.10 16.63
C ASP A 386 -29.92 3.31 16.31
N ILE A 387 -31.07 3.88 16.64
CA ILE A 387 -32.39 3.26 16.42
C ILE A 387 -32.80 3.32 14.94
N ASN A 388 -33.65 2.37 14.52
CA ASN A 388 -34.20 2.39 13.16
C ASN A 388 -35.47 3.24 13.06
N LYS A 389 -36.27 3.29 14.14
CA LYS A 389 -37.53 4.05 14.23
C LYS A 389 -37.74 4.57 15.64
N GLY A 390 -38.54 5.63 15.77
CA GLY A 390 -38.90 6.21 17.04
C GLY A 390 -37.89 7.21 17.57
N LYS A 391 -37.88 7.43 18.87
CA LYS A 391 -37.01 8.38 19.54
C LYS A 391 -36.64 7.87 20.94
N ILE A 392 -35.41 8.11 21.37
CA ILE A 392 -34.93 7.89 22.74
C ILE A 392 -34.41 9.22 23.25
N THR A 393 -34.90 9.65 24.41
CA THR A 393 -34.45 10.90 25.03
C THR A 393 -33.98 10.71 26.45
N VAL A 394 -32.97 11.50 26.84
CA VAL A 394 -32.51 11.63 28.22
C VAL A 394 -32.73 13.06 28.67
N GLY A 395 -33.58 13.24 29.70
CA GLY A 395 -33.96 14.58 30.18
C GLY A 395 -34.60 15.46 29.07
N GLY A 396 -35.32 14.83 28.11
CA GLY A 396 -35.97 15.48 27.00
C GLY A 396 -35.07 15.76 25.79
N MET A 397 -33.77 15.53 25.88
CA MET A 397 -32.81 15.63 24.76
C MET A 397 -32.70 14.30 24.01
N ASP A 398 -32.56 14.36 22.69
CA ASP A 398 -32.46 13.20 21.80
C ASP A 398 -31.02 12.66 21.79
#